data_b358e825885383766917e053c2d15e05
#
_entry.id   b358e825885383766917e053c2d15e05
#
_cell.length_a   1.000
_cell.length_b   1.000
_cell.length_c   1.000
_cell.angle_alpha   90.00
_cell.angle_beta   90.00
_cell.angle_gamma   90.00
#
_symmetry.space_group_name_H-M   'P 1'
#
loop_
_entity.id
_entity.type
_entity.pdbx_description
1 polymer ?
#
loop_
_entity_poly.entity_id
_entity_poly.type
_entity_poly.pdbx_seq_one_letter_code
_entity_poly.pdbx_strand_id
1 'polypeptide(L)'
;MKVHIIGGGNLGVSIALGIAKFSKNNQVTVTRRNIASIQYLSEYGIAVSNDNKYNIEEADVVILTIKPYQVDTVLAEILPVIKNKTIASAVSGLSLEMLQTKTNFEYPVVRIMPNIAAQFGESATCISFPEKYKDNASPIVDLFQDLGTAPVIDEKLMDAATVLGACGTAYALRYIRASMQAGIEIGFDSNTALAIAAQTVKGAAKMLLEERVHPEQLIDRVTTPQGCTIVGLNEMEHNGFSSSLIKGIKTSLKQIKG
;
A
#
# COMPACT_ATOMS: atom_id res chain seq x y z
N MET A 1 -4.01 16.30 -12.09
CA MET A 1 -5.25 15.53 -11.84
C MET A 1 -5.86 15.97 -10.51
N LYS A 2 -7.19 16.00 -10.42
CA LYS A 2 -7.92 16.24 -9.15
C LYS A 2 -8.32 14.89 -8.55
N VAL A 3 -7.76 14.58 -7.40
CA VAL A 3 -7.94 13.29 -6.70
C VAL A 3 -8.83 13.49 -5.49
N HIS A 4 -9.94 12.77 -5.44
CA HIS A 4 -10.88 12.81 -4.33
C HIS A 4 -10.81 11.49 -3.55
N ILE A 5 -10.34 11.53 -2.29
CA ILE A 5 -10.14 10.35 -1.46
C ILE A 5 -11.25 10.29 -0.41
N ILE A 6 -12.10 9.28 -0.49
CA ILE A 6 -13.15 9.02 0.50
C ILE A 6 -12.62 8.01 1.52
N GLY A 7 -12.45 8.48 2.76
CA GLY A 7 -11.92 7.68 3.84
C GLY A 7 -10.56 8.15 4.36
N GLY A 8 -10.52 9.26 5.12
CA GLY A 8 -9.31 9.79 5.77
C GLY A 8 -8.82 8.94 6.95
N GLY A 9 -8.71 7.61 6.75
CA GLY A 9 -8.02 6.69 7.66
C GLY A 9 -6.52 6.66 7.38
N ASN A 10 -5.77 5.75 8.03
CA ASN A 10 -4.32 5.66 7.85
C ASN A 10 -3.91 5.53 6.37
N LEU A 11 -4.62 4.70 5.60
CA LEU A 11 -4.30 4.48 4.18
C LEU A 11 -4.63 5.72 3.34
N GLY A 12 -5.84 6.27 3.47
CA GLY A 12 -6.24 7.45 2.68
C GLY A 12 -5.36 8.66 2.97
N VAL A 13 -5.01 8.88 4.23
CA VAL A 13 -4.05 9.93 4.64
C VAL A 13 -2.67 9.68 4.03
N SER A 14 -2.17 8.43 4.06
CA SER A 14 -0.85 8.11 3.49
C SER A 14 -0.81 8.34 1.98
N ILE A 15 -1.88 8.00 1.26
CA ILE A 15 -1.99 8.28 -0.18
C ILE A 15 -2.00 9.80 -0.41
N ALA A 16 -2.83 10.55 0.34
CA ALA A 16 -2.95 11.99 0.18
C ALA A 16 -1.62 12.72 0.40
N LEU A 17 -0.91 12.39 1.49
CA LEU A 17 0.41 12.95 1.79
C LEU A 17 1.45 12.56 0.74
N GLY A 18 1.41 11.32 0.26
CA GLY A 18 2.28 10.86 -0.82
C GLY A 18 2.06 11.66 -2.10
N ILE A 19 0.80 11.84 -2.52
CA ILE A 19 0.47 12.64 -3.71
C ILE A 19 0.97 14.08 -3.55
N ALA A 20 0.67 14.72 -2.44
CA ALA A 20 1.08 16.10 -2.18
C ALA A 20 2.61 16.28 -2.24
N LYS A 21 3.36 15.26 -1.82
CA LYS A 21 4.82 15.33 -1.76
C LYS A 21 5.52 14.91 -3.05
N PHE A 22 5.07 13.84 -3.69
CA PHE A 22 5.80 13.17 -4.76
C PHE A 22 5.16 13.34 -6.15
N SER A 23 3.85 13.59 -6.21
CA SER A 23 3.12 13.73 -7.48
C SER A 23 2.66 15.17 -7.65
N LYS A 24 3.59 16.04 -8.03
CA LYS A 24 3.36 17.49 -8.17
C LYS A 24 2.30 17.76 -9.26
N ASN A 25 1.53 18.84 -9.09
CA ASN A 25 0.43 19.28 -9.96
C ASN A 25 -0.90 18.51 -9.80
N ASN A 26 -1.00 17.66 -8.78
CA ASN A 26 -2.28 17.06 -8.41
C ASN A 26 -2.92 17.83 -7.25
N GLN A 27 -4.24 18.02 -7.32
CA GLN A 27 -5.04 18.57 -6.23
C GLN A 27 -5.69 17.40 -5.48
N VAL A 28 -5.63 17.41 -4.15
CA VAL A 28 -6.15 16.33 -3.34
C VAL A 28 -7.22 16.84 -2.39
N THR A 29 -8.36 16.16 -2.38
CA THR A 29 -9.40 16.32 -1.37
C THR A 29 -9.51 15.01 -0.58
N VAL A 30 -9.55 15.10 0.74
CA VAL A 30 -9.77 13.93 1.62
C VAL A 30 -11.03 14.14 2.44
N THR A 31 -11.91 13.15 2.45
CA THR A 31 -13.13 13.22 3.26
C THR A 31 -13.13 12.21 4.40
N ARG A 32 -13.67 12.64 5.54
CA ARG A 32 -13.82 11.81 6.74
C ARG A 32 -14.88 12.41 7.66
N ARG A 33 -15.76 11.60 8.24
CA ARG A 33 -16.81 12.04 9.16
C ARG A 33 -16.31 12.95 10.29
N ASN A 34 -15.20 12.58 10.92
CA ASN A 34 -14.54 13.43 11.93
C ASN A 34 -13.25 14.00 11.34
N ILE A 35 -13.29 15.23 10.87
CA ILE A 35 -12.17 15.92 10.23
C ILE A 35 -11.10 16.41 11.22
N ALA A 36 -11.42 16.54 12.52
CA ALA A 36 -10.46 17.08 13.50
C ALA A 36 -9.12 16.31 13.48
N SER A 37 -9.18 14.99 13.26
CA SER A 37 -7.99 14.13 13.21
C SER A 37 -7.17 14.24 11.92
N ILE A 38 -7.68 14.91 10.89
CA ILE A 38 -7.02 15.09 9.59
C ILE A 38 -6.92 16.57 9.16
N GLN A 39 -7.32 17.50 10.02
CA GLN A 39 -7.30 18.94 9.70
C GLN A 39 -5.89 19.44 9.36
N TYR A 40 -4.86 18.85 9.96
CA TYR A 40 -3.45 19.17 9.67
C TYR A 40 -3.05 18.93 8.21
N LEU A 41 -3.81 18.14 7.45
CA LEU A 41 -3.55 17.90 6.02
C LEU A 41 -3.64 19.19 5.19
N SER A 42 -4.37 20.21 5.67
CA SER A 42 -4.45 21.52 5.01
C SER A 42 -3.08 22.22 4.95
N GLU A 43 -2.16 21.96 5.87
CA GLU A 43 -0.79 22.46 5.87
C GLU A 43 0.03 21.92 4.67
N TYR A 44 -0.41 20.81 4.10
CA TYR A 44 0.19 20.18 2.91
C TYR A 44 -0.55 20.53 1.61
N GLY A 45 -1.47 21.51 1.66
CA GLY A 45 -2.28 21.89 0.49
C GLY A 45 -3.40 20.91 0.13
N ILE A 46 -3.75 20.00 1.04
CA ILE A 46 -4.81 19.00 0.87
C ILE A 46 -6.12 19.56 1.43
N ALA A 47 -7.15 19.61 0.61
CA ALA A 47 -8.48 19.99 1.07
C ALA A 47 -9.09 18.87 1.94
N VAL A 48 -9.75 19.25 3.03
CA VAL A 48 -10.41 18.30 3.93
C VAL A 48 -11.87 18.66 4.14
N SER A 49 -12.76 17.65 4.17
CA SER A 49 -14.19 17.84 4.38
C SER A 49 -14.82 16.66 5.14
N ASN A 50 -15.92 16.90 5.82
CA ASN A 50 -16.79 15.85 6.37
C ASN A 50 -17.93 15.45 5.42
N ASP A 51 -18.05 16.13 4.28
CA ASP A 51 -19.02 15.85 3.22
C ASP A 51 -18.30 15.15 2.06
N ASN A 52 -18.71 13.93 1.72
CA ASN A 52 -18.13 13.17 0.62
C ASN A 52 -18.39 13.81 -0.75
N LYS A 53 -19.35 14.70 -0.86
CA LYS A 53 -19.69 15.44 -2.09
C LYS A 53 -18.91 16.73 -2.27
N TYR A 54 -18.16 17.17 -1.26
CA TYR A 54 -17.42 18.42 -1.32
C TYR A 54 -16.42 18.42 -2.49
N ASN A 55 -16.66 19.25 -3.51
CA ASN A 55 -15.86 19.36 -4.74
C ASN A 55 -15.70 18.06 -5.55
N ILE A 56 -16.50 17.03 -5.32
CA ILE A 56 -16.35 15.73 -5.99
C ILE A 56 -16.65 15.80 -7.49
N GLU A 57 -17.51 16.72 -7.92
CA GLU A 57 -17.85 16.92 -9.33
C GLU A 57 -16.62 17.36 -10.15
N GLU A 58 -15.65 17.99 -9.51
CA GLU A 58 -14.41 18.43 -10.15
C GLU A 58 -13.33 17.34 -10.20
N ALA A 59 -13.52 16.24 -9.48
CA ALA A 59 -12.53 15.18 -9.42
C ALA A 59 -12.36 14.48 -10.77
N ASP A 60 -11.14 14.08 -11.10
CA ASP A 60 -10.83 13.17 -12.21
C ASP A 60 -10.95 11.71 -11.75
N VAL A 61 -10.58 11.43 -10.51
CA VAL A 61 -10.66 10.11 -9.90
C VAL A 61 -11.19 10.20 -8.46
N VAL A 62 -12.06 9.26 -8.11
CA VAL A 62 -12.54 9.05 -6.73
C VAL A 62 -11.90 7.78 -6.18
N ILE A 63 -11.11 7.91 -5.12
CA ILE A 63 -10.43 6.79 -4.47
C ILE A 63 -11.17 6.40 -3.19
N LEU A 64 -11.62 5.14 -3.12
CA LEU A 64 -12.30 4.60 -1.95
C LEU A 64 -11.28 3.90 -1.03
N THR A 65 -11.08 4.46 0.18
CA THR A 65 -10.22 3.89 1.25
C THR A 65 -11.02 3.65 2.54
N ILE A 66 -12.25 3.21 2.36
CA ILE A 66 -13.24 2.94 3.42
C ILE A 66 -13.30 1.45 3.77
N LYS A 67 -14.06 1.11 4.80
CA LYS A 67 -14.31 -0.29 5.16
C LYS A 67 -15.36 -0.93 4.25
N PRO A 68 -15.30 -2.26 4.01
CA PRO A 68 -16.24 -2.94 3.10
C PRO A 68 -17.72 -2.66 3.38
N TYR A 69 -18.13 -2.64 4.66
CA TYR A 69 -19.52 -2.38 5.07
C TYR A 69 -20.01 -0.95 4.78
N GLN A 70 -19.13 -0.03 4.41
CA GLN A 70 -19.50 1.37 4.10
C GLN A 70 -19.70 1.60 2.59
N VAL A 71 -19.31 0.65 1.75
CA VAL A 71 -19.25 0.84 0.28
C VAL A 71 -20.61 1.22 -0.28
N ASP A 72 -21.66 0.47 0.06
CA ASP A 72 -22.99 0.71 -0.51
C ASP A 72 -23.54 2.08 -0.12
N THR A 73 -23.38 2.48 1.14
CA THR A 73 -23.81 3.80 1.61
C THR A 73 -23.06 4.92 0.90
N VAL A 74 -21.75 4.79 0.77
CA VAL A 74 -20.91 5.81 0.12
C VAL A 74 -21.21 5.89 -1.38
N LEU A 75 -21.33 4.76 -2.08
CA LEU A 75 -21.68 4.77 -3.50
C LEU A 75 -23.07 5.37 -3.73
N ALA A 76 -24.08 5.02 -2.94
CA ALA A 76 -25.42 5.61 -3.04
C ALA A 76 -25.39 7.14 -2.83
N GLU A 77 -24.50 7.64 -1.99
CA GLU A 77 -24.31 9.07 -1.74
C GLU A 77 -23.67 9.80 -2.92
N ILE A 78 -22.62 9.24 -3.54
CA ILE A 78 -21.80 9.96 -4.51
C ILE A 78 -22.18 9.72 -5.98
N LEU A 79 -22.69 8.53 -6.35
CA LEU A 79 -23.02 8.22 -7.75
C LEU A 79 -23.97 9.22 -8.41
N PRO A 80 -24.99 9.81 -7.71
CA PRO A 80 -25.85 10.82 -8.34
C PRO A 80 -25.14 12.09 -8.77
N VAL A 81 -23.97 12.40 -8.18
CA VAL A 81 -23.24 13.66 -8.41
C VAL A 81 -21.93 13.48 -9.20
N ILE A 82 -21.36 12.27 -9.24
CA ILE A 82 -20.17 12.01 -10.06
C ILE A 82 -20.60 11.49 -11.44
N LYS A 83 -20.25 12.22 -12.51
CA LYS A 83 -20.52 11.77 -13.88
C LYS A 83 -19.20 11.55 -14.61
N ASN A 84 -19.07 10.42 -15.32
CA ASN A 84 -17.90 10.09 -16.12
C ASN A 84 -16.55 10.12 -15.36
N LYS A 85 -16.57 9.82 -14.07
CA LYS A 85 -15.36 9.77 -13.23
C LYS A 85 -14.89 8.33 -13.05
N THR A 86 -13.58 8.16 -12.90
CA THR A 86 -13.02 6.85 -12.58
C THR A 86 -13.12 6.60 -11.07
N ILE A 87 -13.61 5.42 -10.69
CA ILE A 87 -13.67 4.98 -9.30
C ILE A 87 -12.54 3.97 -9.05
N ALA A 88 -11.57 4.36 -8.22
CA ALA A 88 -10.49 3.49 -7.79
C ALA A 88 -10.78 2.97 -6.37
N SER A 89 -10.80 1.65 -6.18
CA SER A 89 -11.10 1.04 -4.89
C SER A 89 -9.87 0.39 -4.26
N ALA A 90 -9.53 0.83 -3.05
CA ALA A 90 -8.58 0.17 -2.16
C ALA A 90 -9.28 -0.70 -1.09
N VAL A 91 -10.55 -1.00 -1.28
CA VAL A 91 -11.36 -1.77 -0.31
C VAL A 91 -11.05 -3.25 -0.43
N SER A 92 -10.60 -3.86 0.67
CA SER A 92 -10.34 -5.30 0.71
C SER A 92 -11.63 -6.11 0.49
N GLY A 93 -11.54 -7.18 -0.31
CA GLY A 93 -12.67 -8.06 -0.61
C GLY A 93 -13.69 -7.50 -1.61
N LEU A 94 -13.51 -6.28 -2.13
CA LEU A 94 -14.37 -5.71 -3.17
C LEU A 94 -13.75 -5.98 -4.55
N SER A 95 -14.29 -6.95 -5.28
CA SER A 95 -13.83 -7.28 -6.64
C SER A 95 -14.24 -6.23 -7.67
N LEU A 96 -13.58 -6.25 -8.83
CA LEU A 96 -13.97 -5.41 -9.98
C LEU A 96 -15.41 -5.69 -10.43
N GLU A 97 -15.81 -6.96 -10.48
CA GLU A 97 -17.17 -7.36 -10.82
C GLU A 97 -18.19 -6.80 -9.82
N MET A 98 -17.94 -6.93 -8.52
CA MET A 98 -18.79 -6.37 -7.48
C MET A 98 -18.87 -4.83 -7.59
N LEU A 99 -17.74 -4.17 -7.82
CA LEU A 99 -17.69 -2.72 -7.96
C LEU A 99 -18.44 -2.26 -9.21
N GLN A 100 -18.27 -2.95 -10.35
CA GLN A 100 -19.04 -2.68 -11.57
C GLN A 100 -20.54 -2.85 -11.36
N THR A 101 -20.96 -3.94 -10.70
CA THR A 101 -22.37 -4.18 -10.36
C THR A 101 -22.94 -3.07 -9.50
N LYS A 102 -22.21 -2.65 -8.44
CA LYS A 102 -22.63 -1.58 -7.54
C LYS A 102 -22.68 -0.20 -8.21
N THR A 103 -22.00 -0.03 -9.32
CA THR A 103 -21.99 1.20 -10.13
C THR A 103 -22.83 1.06 -11.40
N ASN A 104 -23.69 0.05 -11.49
CA ASN A 104 -24.55 -0.25 -12.66
C ASN A 104 -23.79 -0.34 -13.98
N PHE A 105 -22.49 -0.68 -13.95
CA PHE A 105 -21.59 -0.70 -15.11
C PHE A 105 -21.46 0.66 -15.85
N GLU A 106 -21.82 1.76 -15.20
CA GLU A 106 -21.82 3.10 -15.81
C GLU A 106 -20.50 3.85 -15.63
N TYR A 107 -19.59 3.33 -14.76
CA TYR A 107 -18.34 4.01 -14.39
C TYR A 107 -17.13 3.16 -14.73
N PRO A 108 -16.02 3.80 -15.19
CA PRO A 108 -14.72 3.14 -15.18
C PRO A 108 -14.30 2.78 -13.77
N VAL A 109 -13.93 1.53 -13.56
CA VAL A 109 -13.50 1.02 -12.25
C VAL A 109 -12.09 0.48 -12.29
N VAL A 110 -11.34 0.76 -11.22
CA VAL A 110 -9.96 0.30 -11.01
C VAL A 110 -9.86 -0.24 -9.59
N ARG A 111 -9.26 -1.40 -9.42
CA ARG A 111 -8.91 -1.93 -8.10
C ARG A 111 -7.45 -1.63 -7.82
N ILE A 112 -7.17 -1.03 -6.67
CA ILE A 112 -5.82 -0.68 -6.23
C ILE A 112 -5.55 -1.31 -4.87
N MET A 113 -4.33 -1.75 -4.63
CA MET A 113 -3.92 -2.30 -3.34
C MET A 113 -2.58 -1.68 -2.92
N PRO A 114 -2.62 -0.45 -2.42
CA PRO A 114 -1.46 0.25 -1.87
C PRO A 114 -1.17 -0.18 -0.43
N ASN A 115 -0.08 0.35 0.12
CA ASN A 115 0.20 0.30 1.54
C ASN A 115 0.55 1.70 2.08
N ILE A 116 0.68 1.81 3.40
CA ILE A 116 0.91 3.10 4.08
C ILE A 116 2.28 3.73 3.79
N ALA A 117 3.22 3.00 3.16
CA ALA A 117 4.49 3.58 2.73
C ALA A 117 4.32 4.56 1.56
N ALA A 118 3.11 4.68 0.98
CA ALA A 118 2.77 5.68 -0.03
C ALA A 118 3.13 7.11 0.40
N GLN A 119 2.97 7.46 1.68
CA GLN A 119 3.36 8.79 2.19
C GLN A 119 4.86 9.08 2.10
N PHE A 120 5.68 8.05 1.86
CA PHE A 120 7.13 8.16 1.73
C PHE A 120 7.63 7.92 0.29
N GLY A 121 6.72 7.68 -0.66
CA GLY A 121 7.06 7.34 -2.04
C GLY A 121 7.59 5.89 -2.18
N GLU A 122 7.26 5.00 -1.26
CA GLU A 122 7.81 3.64 -1.18
C GLU A 122 6.69 2.56 -1.13
N SER A 123 5.51 2.86 -1.67
CA SER A 123 4.43 1.87 -1.73
C SER A 123 4.67 0.84 -2.84
N ALA A 124 4.35 -0.41 -2.56
CA ALA A 124 4.08 -1.39 -3.60
C ALA A 124 2.56 -1.44 -3.81
N THR A 125 2.07 -0.80 -4.89
CA THR A 125 0.65 -0.67 -5.18
C THR A 125 0.26 -1.57 -6.34
N CYS A 126 -0.32 -2.74 -6.07
CA CYS A 126 -0.86 -3.57 -7.14
C CYS A 126 -2.15 -2.98 -7.70
N ILE A 127 -2.29 -2.99 -9.03
CA ILE A 127 -3.42 -2.39 -9.73
C ILE A 127 -4.05 -3.43 -10.67
N SER A 128 -5.38 -3.44 -10.75
CA SER A 128 -6.14 -4.25 -11.68
C SER A 128 -7.34 -3.49 -12.21
N PHE A 129 -7.68 -3.67 -13.47
CA PHE A 129 -8.80 -3.04 -14.15
C PHE A 129 -9.27 -3.86 -15.34
N PRO A 130 -10.54 -3.75 -15.76
CA PRO A 130 -11.00 -4.34 -17.01
C PRO A 130 -10.31 -3.68 -18.21
N GLU A 131 -9.90 -4.45 -19.21
CA GLU A 131 -9.17 -3.94 -20.39
C GLU A 131 -9.88 -2.78 -21.09
N LYS A 132 -11.22 -2.78 -21.14
CA LYS A 132 -12.01 -1.67 -21.69
C LYS A 132 -11.82 -0.33 -20.99
N TYR A 133 -11.24 -0.32 -19.78
CA TYR A 133 -10.96 0.89 -18.98
C TYR A 133 -9.47 1.22 -18.87
N LYS A 134 -8.65 0.68 -19.76
CA LYS A 134 -7.20 0.90 -19.77
C LYS A 134 -6.82 2.37 -19.81
N ASP A 135 -7.46 3.15 -20.69
CA ASP A 135 -7.19 4.59 -20.83
C ASP A 135 -7.57 5.38 -19.56
N ASN A 136 -8.63 4.94 -18.86
CA ASN A 136 -9.03 5.53 -17.59
C ASN A 136 -8.11 5.13 -16.43
N ALA A 137 -7.51 3.95 -16.49
CA ALA A 137 -6.62 3.42 -15.47
C ALA A 137 -5.19 3.95 -15.60
N SER A 138 -4.73 4.28 -16.81
CA SER A 138 -3.35 4.73 -17.05
C SER A 138 -2.94 5.91 -16.17
N PRO A 139 -3.72 7.01 -16.05
CA PRO A 139 -3.36 8.11 -15.15
C PRO A 139 -3.28 7.71 -13.67
N ILE A 140 -4.04 6.67 -13.28
CA ILE A 140 -3.99 6.13 -11.91
C ILE A 140 -2.72 5.31 -11.70
N VAL A 141 -2.32 4.51 -12.69
CA VAL A 141 -1.04 3.78 -12.66
C VAL A 141 0.11 4.77 -12.51
N ASP A 142 0.14 5.83 -13.32
CA ASP A 142 1.18 6.87 -13.27
C ASP A 142 1.20 7.57 -11.91
N LEU A 143 0.03 7.92 -11.37
CA LEU A 143 -0.09 8.51 -10.04
C LEU A 143 0.54 7.62 -8.96
N PHE A 144 0.28 6.32 -8.99
CA PHE A 144 0.82 5.39 -7.99
C PHE A 144 2.29 5.01 -8.26
N GLN A 145 2.80 5.18 -9.48
CA GLN A 145 4.24 5.09 -9.77
C GLN A 145 5.03 6.22 -9.09
N ASP A 146 4.47 7.42 -8.98
CA ASP A 146 5.07 8.52 -8.21
C ASP A 146 5.14 8.19 -6.70
N LEU A 147 4.30 7.27 -6.22
CA LEU A 147 4.22 6.87 -4.81
C LEU A 147 5.00 5.59 -4.50
N GLY A 148 5.75 5.06 -5.47
CA GLY A 148 6.55 3.85 -5.34
C GLY A 148 6.50 2.98 -6.59
N THR A 149 6.13 1.71 -6.47
CA THR A 149 5.95 0.81 -7.61
C THR A 149 4.46 0.49 -7.81
N ALA A 150 4.01 0.47 -9.08
CA ALA A 150 2.59 0.27 -9.41
C ALA A 150 2.39 -0.85 -10.47
N PRO A 151 2.73 -2.13 -10.15
CA PRO A 151 2.52 -3.22 -11.10
C PRO A 151 1.04 -3.46 -11.39
N VAL A 152 0.71 -3.55 -12.68
CA VAL A 152 -0.61 -4.02 -13.12
C VAL A 152 -0.61 -5.55 -13.09
N ILE A 153 -1.59 -6.13 -12.41
CA ILE A 153 -1.71 -7.58 -12.21
C ILE A 153 -3.11 -8.08 -12.57
N ASP A 154 -3.23 -9.38 -12.80
CA ASP A 154 -4.52 -10.05 -12.92
C ASP A 154 -5.30 -9.94 -11.61
N GLU A 155 -6.61 -9.62 -11.68
CA GLU A 155 -7.44 -9.43 -10.48
C GLU A 155 -7.46 -10.65 -9.56
N LYS A 156 -7.36 -11.87 -10.11
CA LYS A 156 -7.30 -13.09 -9.28
C LYS A 156 -6.13 -13.12 -8.30
N LEU A 157 -5.10 -12.29 -8.51
CA LEU A 157 -3.94 -12.15 -7.64
C LEU A 157 -4.09 -11.03 -6.60
N MET A 158 -5.16 -10.22 -6.63
CA MET A 158 -5.31 -9.06 -5.74
C MET A 158 -5.37 -9.42 -4.25
N ASP A 159 -5.94 -10.58 -3.89
CA ASP A 159 -5.94 -11.04 -2.50
C ASP A 159 -4.53 -11.46 -2.05
N ALA A 160 -3.77 -12.09 -2.94
CA ALA A 160 -2.37 -12.41 -2.68
C ALA A 160 -1.52 -11.12 -2.59
N ALA A 161 -1.79 -10.13 -3.46
CA ALA A 161 -1.16 -8.81 -3.41
C ALA A 161 -1.48 -8.07 -2.09
N THR A 162 -2.70 -8.20 -1.58
CA THR A 162 -3.08 -7.66 -0.26
C THR A 162 -2.18 -8.21 0.84
N VAL A 163 -1.96 -9.54 0.84
CA VAL A 163 -1.12 -10.18 1.86
C VAL A 163 0.35 -9.82 1.69
N LEU A 164 0.85 -9.87 0.46
CA LEU A 164 2.26 -9.64 0.19
C LEU A 164 2.66 -8.17 0.31
N GLY A 165 1.86 -7.25 -0.23
CA GLY A 165 2.14 -5.82 -0.29
C GLY A 165 1.63 -5.05 0.94
N ALA A 166 0.34 -5.16 1.27
CA ALA A 166 -0.24 -4.40 2.37
C ALA A 166 0.10 -5.02 3.75
N CYS A 167 -0.16 -6.32 3.96
CA CYS A 167 0.23 -7.01 5.20
C CYS A 167 1.75 -7.16 5.32
N GLY A 168 2.46 -7.30 4.21
CA GLY A 168 3.91 -7.44 4.13
C GLY A 168 4.68 -6.35 4.88
N THR A 169 4.14 -5.11 4.89
CA THR A 169 4.70 -4.01 5.68
C THR A 169 4.80 -4.37 7.17
N ALA A 170 3.77 -5.04 7.73
CA ALA A 170 3.80 -5.46 9.13
C ALA A 170 4.82 -6.58 9.37
N TYR A 171 5.00 -7.49 8.41
CA TYR A 171 6.01 -8.57 8.51
C TYR A 171 7.43 -8.01 8.48
N ALA A 172 7.71 -7.05 7.59
CA ALA A 172 9.00 -6.37 7.54
C ALA A 172 9.28 -5.59 8.84
N LEU A 173 8.29 -4.88 9.37
CA LEU A 173 8.41 -4.19 10.66
C LEU A 173 8.62 -5.16 11.82
N ARG A 174 8.04 -6.37 11.79
CA ARG A 174 8.28 -7.42 12.79
C ARG A 174 9.73 -7.93 12.73
N TYR A 175 10.27 -8.11 11.52
CA TYR A 175 11.68 -8.45 11.34
C TYR A 175 12.59 -7.36 11.92
N ILE A 176 12.36 -6.08 11.59
CA ILE A 176 13.14 -4.96 12.12
C ILE A 176 13.05 -4.90 13.65
N ARG A 177 11.86 -5.14 14.22
CA ARG A 177 11.68 -5.19 15.68
C ARG A 177 12.49 -6.31 16.32
N ALA A 178 12.49 -7.51 15.75
CA ALA A 178 13.30 -8.63 16.26
C ALA A 178 14.79 -8.32 16.17
N SER A 179 15.25 -7.76 15.04
CA SER A 179 16.65 -7.32 14.86
C SER A 179 17.06 -6.25 15.86
N MET A 180 16.18 -5.29 16.16
CA MET A 180 16.39 -4.28 17.20
C MET A 180 16.56 -4.95 18.58
N GLN A 181 15.70 -5.93 18.93
CA GLN A 181 15.80 -6.63 20.21
C GLN A 181 17.13 -7.40 20.33
N ALA A 182 17.52 -8.11 19.27
CA ALA A 182 18.82 -8.77 19.23
C ALA A 182 19.99 -7.78 19.34
N GLY A 183 19.87 -6.59 18.69
CA GLY A 183 20.86 -5.52 18.79
C GLY A 183 21.06 -5.05 20.25
N ILE A 184 19.97 -4.93 21.01
CA ILE A 184 20.04 -4.59 22.43
C ILE A 184 20.73 -5.69 23.24
N GLU A 185 20.41 -6.96 22.96
CA GLU A 185 21.00 -8.12 23.64
C GLU A 185 22.50 -8.21 23.44
N ILE A 186 22.99 -7.82 22.26
CA ILE A 186 24.44 -7.81 21.94
C ILE A 186 25.14 -6.49 22.31
N GLY A 187 24.45 -5.53 22.98
CA GLY A 187 25.06 -4.38 23.65
C GLY A 187 24.79 -3.00 23.05
N PHE A 188 23.94 -2.86 22.05
CA PHE A 188 23.54 -1.53 21.56
C PHE A 188 22.41 -0.93 22.41
N ASP A 189 22.36 0.40 22.51
CA ASP A 189 21.15 1.06 22.97
C ASP A 189 20.01 0.92 21.95
N SER A 190 18.76 1.09 22.39
CA SER A 190 17.57 0.82 21.60
C SER A 190 17.45 1.69 20.33
N ASN A 191 17.85 2.95 20.38
CA ASN A 191 17.76 3.88 19.26
C ASN A 191 18.79 3.53 18.19
N THR A 192 20.03 3.26 18.60
CA THR A 192 21.10 2.82 17.71
C THR A 192 20.77 1.47 17.07
N ALA A 193 20.30 0.49 17.85
CA ALA A 193 19.88 -0.81 17.32
C ALA A 193 18.77 -0.67 16.28
N LEU A 194 17.75 0.16 16.55
CA LEU A 194 16.67 0.42 15.61
C LEU A 194 17.17 1.08 14.31
N ALA A 195 18.01 2.09 14.41
CA ALA A 195 18.54 2.82 13.25
C ALA A 195 19.38 1.88 12.35
N ILE A 196 20.24 1.06 12.94
CA ILE A 196 21.05 0.07 12.20
C ILE A 196 20.14 -0.95 11.52
N ALA A 197 19.21 -1.58 12.25
CA ALA A 197 18.33 -2.61 11.71
C ALA A 197 17.48 -2.08 10.55
N ALA A 198 16.86 -0.90 10.70
CA ALA A 198 16.04 -0.29 9.67
C ALA A 198 16.86 0.07 8.42
N GLN A 199 18.04 0.67 8.60
CA GLN A 199 18.91 1.03 7.47
C GLN A 199 19.45 -0.21 6.74
N THR A 200 19.76 -1.27 7.46
CA THR A 200 20.23 -2.54 6.86
C THR A 200 19.15 -3.18 5.98
N VAL A 201 17.90 -3.24 6.45
CA VAL A 201 16.76 -3.75 5.67
C VAL A 201 16.51 -2.90 4.44
N LYS A 202 16.54 -1.57 4.58
CA LYS A 202 16.42 -0.64 3.45
C LYS A 202 17.52 -0.87 2.42
N GLY A 203 18.77 -1.05 2.86
CA GLY A 203 19.92 -1.33 1.99
C GLY A 203 19.76 -2.64 1.23
N ALA A 204 19.38 -3.71 1.92
CA ALA A 204 19.16 -5.02 1.30
C ALA A 204 18.03 -4.99 0.26
N ALA A 205 16.90 -4.34 0.58
CA ALA A 205 15.80 -4.16 -0.37
C ALA A 205 16.26 -3.35 -1.60
N LYS A 206 17.02 -2.26 -1.39
CA LYS A 206 17.54 -1.44 -2.48
C LYS A 206 18.47 -2.23 -3.40
N MET A 207 19.36 -3.06 -2.86
CA MET A 207 20.22 -3.92 -3.68
C MET A 207 19.42 -4.83 -4.60
N LEU A 208 18.36 -5.47 -4.11
CA LEU A 208 17.49 -6.33 -4.93
C LEU A 208 16.75 -5.55 -6.02
N LEU A 209 16.25 -4.36 -5.72
CA LEU A 209 15.50 -3.53 -6.68
C LEU A 209 16.41 -2.99 -7.81
N GLU A 210 17.65 -2.64 -7.48
CA GLU A 210 18.62 -2.10 -8.44
C GLU A 210 19.28 -3.20 -9.28
N GLU A 211 19.78 -4.24 -8.65
CA GLU A 211 20.56 -5.30 -9.32
C GLU A 211 19.66 -6.34 -10.01
N ARG A 212 18.39 -6.50 -9.55
CA ARG A 212 17.40 -7.44 -10.12
C ARG A 212 17.91 -8.88 -10.22
N VAL A 213 18.72 -9.31 -9.26
CA VAL A 213 19.26 -10.65 -9.15
C VAL A 213 18.47 -11.48 -8.14
N HIS A 214 18.72 -12.79 -8.13
CA HIS A 214 18.10 -13.66 -7.13
C HIS A 214 18.62 -13.34 -5.71
N PRO A 215 17.77 -13.30 -4.66
CA PRO A 215 18.18 -12.97 -3.29
C PRO A 215 19.36 -13.77 -2.79
N GLU A 216 19.43 -15.08 -3.10
CA GLU A 216 20.54 -15.94 -2.67
C GLU A 216 21.89 -15.49 -3.20
N GLN A 217 21.94 -14.91 -4.40
CA GLN A 217 23.20 -14.36 -4.95
C GLN A 217 23.73 -13.20 -4.11
N LEU A 218 22.84 -12.39 -3.54
CA LEU A 218 23.24 -11.30 -2.64
C LEU A 218 23.61 -11.83 -1.26
N ILE A 219 22.93 -12.86 -0.77
CA ILE A 219 23.26 -13.55 0.48
C ILE A 219 24.65 -14.16 0.39
N ASP A 220 24.97 -14.86 -0.70
CA ASP A 220 26.29 -15.44 -0.92
C ASP A 220 27.41 -14.37 -0.93
N ARG A 221 27.14 -13.20 -1.52
CA ARG A 221 28.12 -12.10 -1.57
C ARG A 221 28.48 -11.52 -0.19
N VAL A 222 27.60 -11.62 0.79
CA VAL A 222 27.84 -11.15 2.16
C VAL A 222 28.15 -12.30 3.13
N THR A 223 28.31 -13.51 2.62
CA THR A 223 28.59 -14.72 3.39
C THR A 223 30.00 -15.22 3.05
N THR A 224 30.89 -15.23 4.04
CA THR A 224 32.24 -15.70 3.87
C THR A 224 32.46 -17.08 4.53
N PRO A 225 33.42 -17.92 4.03
CA PRO A 225 33.75 -19.19 4.69
C PRO A 225 34.10 -19.00 6.16
N GLN A 226 33.45 -19.78 7.05
CA GLN A 226 33.60 -19.70 8.52
C GLN A 226 33.19 -18.34 9.13
N GLY A 227 32.53 -17.45 8.36
CA GLY A 227 32.07 -16.15 8.81
C GLY A 227 30.87 -16.22 9.79
N CYS A 228 30.67 -15.17 10.57
CA CYS A 228 29.55 -15.07 11.53
C CYS A 228 28.20 -15.05 10.81
N THR A 229 28.14 -14.56 9.56
CA THR A 229 26.89 -14.47 8.77
C THR A 229 26.30 -15.86 8.51
N ILE A 230 27.10 -16.81 8.01
CA ILE A 230 26.58 -18.16 7.72
C ILE A 230 26.13 -18.90 8.98
N VAL A 231 26.84 -18.72 10.10
CA VAL A 231 26.47 -19.33 11.38
C VAL A 231 25.09 -18.78 11.84
N GLY A 232 24.90 -17.47 11.77
CA GLY A 232 23.63 -16.83 12.12
C GLY A 232 22.48 -17.24 11.20
N LEU A 233 22.71 -17.31 9.87
CA LEU A 233 21.70 -17.77 8.91
C LEU A 233 21.26 -19.21 9.19
N ASN A 234 22.22 -20.13 9.41
CA ASN A 234 21.90 -21.51 9.71
C ASN A 234 21.12 -21.65 11.02
N GLU A 235 21.46 -20.91 12.07
CA GLU A 235 20.73 -20.91 13.33
C GLU A 235 19.28 -20.42 13.16
N MET A 236 19.08 -19.33 12.37
CA MET A 236 17.72 -18.85 12.06
C MET A 236 16.91 -19.90 11.30
N GLU A 237 17.51 -20.58 10.31
CA GLU A 237 16.80 -21.64 9.55
C GLU A 237 16.50 -22.86 10.39
N HIS A 238 17.42 -23.32 11.27
CA HIS A 238 17.15 -24.39 12.24
C HIS A 238 15.94 -24.08 13.13
N ASN A 239 15.74 -22.81 13.48
CA ASN A 239 14.59 -22.34 14.24
C ASN A 239 13.36 -22.01 13.38
N GLY A 240 13.40 -22.30 12.07
CA GLY A 240 12.27 -22.25 11.17
C GLY A 240 11.89 -20.85 10.69
N PHE A 241 12.87 -19.93 10.54
CA PHE A 241 12.65 -18.55 10.10
C PHE A 241 11.85 -18.48 8.80
N SER A 242 12.36 -19.06 7.71
CA SER A 242 11.69 -19.04 6.41
C SER A 242 10.33 -19.74 6.46
N SER A 243 10.26 -20.89 7.14
CA SER A 243 9.00 -21.66 7.21
C SER A 243 7.92 -20.95 8.00
N SER A 244 8.26 -20.20 9.05
CA SER A 244 7.30 -19.44 9.85
C SER A 244 6.72 -18.27 9.06
N LEU A 245 7.56 -17.53 8.33
CA LEU A 245 7.14 -16.43 7.47
C LEU A 245 6.22 -16.93 6.34
N ILE A 246 6.60 -17.99 5.63
CA ILE A 246 5.80 -18.60 4.56
C ILE A 246 4.44 -19.06 5.09
N LYS A 247 4.41 -19.74 6.24
CA LYS A 247 3.16 -20.18 6.88
C LYS A 247 2.28 -18.98 7.27
N GLY A 248 2.85 -17.93 7.86
CA GLY A 248 2.15 -16.70 8.22
C GLY A 248 1.47 -16.04 7.00
N ILE A 249 2.20 -15.87 5.90
CA ILE A 249 1.69 -15.32 4.64
C ILE A 249 0.53 -16.18 4.11
N LYS A 250 0.71 -17.51 4.05
CA LYS A 250 -0.35 -18.43 3.58
C LYS A 250 -1.58 -18.42 4.47
N THR A 251 -1.41 -18.29 5.79
CA THR A 251 -2.53 -18.20 6.74
C THR A 251 -3.31 -16.90 6.55
N SER A 252 -2.61 -15.77 6.37
CA SER A 252 -3.26 -14.48 6.07
C SER A 252 -4.07 -14.52 4.78
N LEU A 253 -3.59 -15.21 3.74
CA LEU A 253 -4.34 -15.38 2.50
C LEU A 253 -5.62 -16.23 2.69
N LYS A 254 -5.55 -17.29 3.50
CA LYS A 254 -6.74 -18.09 3.85
C LYS A 254 -7.79 -17.25 4.57
N GLN A 255 -7.37 -16.38 5.47
CA GLN A 255 -8.28 -15.50 6.22
C GLN A 255 -8.99 -14.44 5.34
N ILE A 256 -8.37 -14.01 4.24
CA ILE A 256 -9.01 -13.06 3.29
C ILE A 256 -10.10 -13.77 2.47
N LYS A 257 -9.87 -15.04 2.13
CA LYS A 257 -10.80 -15.81 1.28
C LYS A 257 -12.00 -16.39 2.04
N GLY A 258 -12.02 -16.34 3.36
CA GLY A 258 -13.06 -16.85 4.25
C GLY A 258 -12.81 -18.28 4.62
#